data_ef774b47210060c17fe0f94865964a15
#
_entry.id   ef774b47210060c17fe0f94865964a15
#
_cell.length_a   1.000
_cell.length_b   1.000
_cell.length_c   1.000
_cell.angle_alpha   90.00
_cell.angle_beta   90.00
_cell.angle_gamma   90.00
#
_symmetry.space_group_name_H-M   'P 1'
#
loop_
_entity.id
_entity.type
_entity.pdbx_description
1 polymer ?
#
loop_
_entity_poly.entity_id
_entity_poly.type
_entity_poly.pdbx_seq_one_letter_code
_entity_poly.pdbx_strand_id
1 'polypeptide(L)'
;MAGAGLGADLLLANEVLDEARLRSMIDTARQHDARVTVAVDSPATIAAAASGGVREVVIDVDVGLPRCGVVPDAAGDLATRAAEAGLVVRGVMGYEGHLQMDLDPSRRAERVREAMIALRAAHRDVGGDIVSAGGTGTHRDLVIGLDDPAGVTEVQAGSYALMDTDYMRHDAGFVPAINLIGTVISVGARHGVIDVGLKALGMDHGPPTIDGAAVWFCSDEHITFAPDDGSLPRLGDRIRVRPAHLDPTVARHQVMWLVDGDTVVEPWPIDMRHW
;
A
#
# COMPACT_ATOMS: atom_id res chain seq x y z
N MET A 1 10.94 4.54 9.79
CA MET A 1 10.33 3.58 10.71
C MET A 1 11.27 3.26 11.87
N ALA A 2 12.47 2.70 11.67
CA ALA A 2 13.42 2.42 12.76
C ALA A 2 13.68 3.65 13.62
N GLY A 3 14.06 4.79 13.04
CA GLY A 3 14.31 6.04 13.75
C GLY A 3 13.11 6.64 14.49
N ALA A 4 11.89 6.20 14.18
CA ALA A 4 10.66 6.59 14.87
C ALA A 4 10.20 5.55 15.91
N GLY A 5 10.97 4.47 16.14
CA GLY A 5 10.63 3.40 17.07
C GLY A 5 9.42 2.56 16.67
N LEU A 6 9.07 2.54 15.36
CA LEU A 6 7.88 1.86 14.85
C LEU A 6 8.08 0.38 14.54
N GLY A 7 9.27 -0.17 14.83
CA GLY A 7 9.54 -1.59 14.67
C GLY A 7 11.04 -1.89 14.74
N ALA A 8 11.37 -3.04 15.29
CA ALA A 8 12.73 -3.58 15.35
C ALA A 8 12.99 -4.68 14.29
N ASP A 9 11.95 -5.18 13.64
CA ASP A 9 12.01 -6.13 12.52
C ASP A 9 11.18 -5.57 11.38
N LEU A 10 11.84 -5.18 10.30
CA LEU A 10 11.26 -4.43 9.18
C LEU A 10 11.45 -5.20 7.89
N LEU A 11 10.39 -5.36 7.11
CA LEU A 11 10.45 -5.87 5.75
C LEU A 11 10.36 -4.71 4.76
N LEU A 12 11.39 -4.56 3.91
CA LEU A 12 11.30 -3.76 2.69
C LEU A 12 10.81 -4.68 1.56
N ALA A 13 9.51 -4.68 1.33
CA ALA A 13 8.84 -5.49 0.33
C ALA A 13 8.99 -4.89 -1.07
N ASN A 14 10.23 -4.67 -1.48
CA ASN A 14 10.58 -4.09 -2.78
C ASN A 14 12.04 -4.41 -3.15
N GLU A 15 12.31 -4.54 -4.44
CA GLU A 15 13.64 -4.73 -5.00
C GLU A 15 14.39 -3.41 -5.09
N VAL A 16 15.65 -3.42 -4.71
CA VAL A 16 16.53 -2.24 -4.76
C VAL A 16 17.86 -2.61 -5.39
N LEU A 17 18.25 -1.88 -6.44
CA LEU A 17 19.56 -2.02 -7.10
C LEU A 17 20.57 -0.94 -6.65
N ASP A 18 20.10 0.11 -6.00
CA ASP A 18 20.97 1.20 -5.50
C ASP A 18 21.66 0.78 -4.19
N GLU A 19 22.91 0.32 -4.32
CA GLU A 19 23.73 -0.11 -3.18
C GLU A 19 23.96 0.99 -2.15
N ALA A 20 24.04 2.26 -2.58
CA ALA A 20 24.26 3.38 -1.67
C ALA A 20 23.02 3.63 -0.79
N ARG A 21 21.83 3.55 -1.38
CA ARG A 21 20.57 3.62 -0.62
C ARG A 21 20.41 2.45 0.35
N LEU A 22 20.72 1.23 -0.10
CA LEU A 22 20.71 0.05 0.78
C LEU A 22 21.67 0.23 1.95
N ARG A 23 22.89 0.67 1.71
CA ARG A 23 23.88 0.93 2.77
C ARG A 23 23.40 1.98 3.76
N SER A 24 22.89 3.11 3.29
CA SER A 24 22.32 4.16 4.14
C SER A 24 21.16 3.65 5.00
N MET A 25 20.28 2.83 4.43
CA MET A 25 19.17 2.22 5.15
C MET A 25 19.67 1.27 6.25
N ILE A 26 20.62 0.39 5.93
CA ILE A 26 21.19 -0.57 6.89
C ILE A 26 21.96 0.14 8.01
N ASP A 27 22.73 1.19 7.68
CA ASP A 27 23.43 1.97 8.71
C ASP A 27 22.45 2.69 9.65
N THR A 28 21.35 3.22 9.10
CA THR A 28 20.28 3.82 9.91
C THR A 28 19.61 2.77 10.80
N ALA A 29 19.29 1.59 10.25
CA ALA A 29 18.67 0.52 11.00
C ALA A 29 19.56 0.07 12.19
N ARG A 30 20.86 -0.09 11.97
CA ARG A 30 21.82 -0.44 13.03
C ARG A 30 21.89 0.58 14.14
N GLN A 31 21.81 1.89 13.83
CA GLN A 31 21.79 2.96 14.82
C GLN A 31 20.58 2.91 15.77
N HIS A 32 19.53 2.20 15.35
CA HIS A 32 18.26 2.07 16.07
C HIS A 32 17.95 0.63 16.50
N ASP A 33 18.96 -0.24 16.52
CA ASP A 33 18.83 -1.66 16.86
C ASP A 33 17.72 -2.39 16.08
N ALA A 34 17.48 -1.95 14.85
CA ALA A 34 16.48 -2.53 13.97
C ALA A 34 17.11 -3.50 12.95
N ARG A 35 16.41 -4.57 12.68
CA ARG A 35 16.67 -5.56 11.63
C ARG A 35 15.90 -5.18 10.37
N VAL A 36 16.51 -5.32 9.21
CA VAL A 36 15.85 -5.09 7.92
C VAL A 36 16.04 -6.29 7.02
N THR A 37 14.94 -6.83 6.56
CA THR A 37 14.84 -7.85 5.51
C THR A 37 14.45 -7.17 4.20
N VAL A 38 15.07 -7.55 3.07
CA VAL A 38 14.83 -6.94 1.75
C VAL A 38 14.34 -8.00 0.78
N ALA A 39 13.39 -7.63 -0.09
CA ALA A 39 12.95 -8.52 -1.16
C ALA A 39 13.99 -8.62 -2.27
N VAL A 40 14.18 -9.82 -2.81
CA VAL A 40 15.04 -10.09 -3.98
C VAL A 40 14.37 -11.08 -4.92
N ASP A 41 14.50 -10.84 -6.23
CA ASP A 41 13.88 -11.64 -7.28
C ASP A 41 14.86 -12.09 -8.38
N SER A 42 16.12 -11.68 -8.28
CA SER A 42 17.11 -11.91 -9.33
C SER A 42 18.55 -11.95 -8.79
N PRO A 43 19.51 -12.51 -9.55
CA PRO A 43 20.92 -12.42 -9.19
C PRO A 43 21.42 -10.98 -9.04
N ALA A 44 20.84 -10.04 -9.77
CA ALA A 44 21.23 -8.62 -9.69
C ALA A 44 20.78 -7.99 -8.36
N THR A 45 19.54 -8.26 -7.91
CA THR A 45 19.04 -7.76 -6.62
C THR A 45 19.76 -8.43 -5.44
N ILE A 46 20.14 -9.71 -5.55
CA ILE A 46 20.99 -10.40 -4.58
C ILE A 46 22.37 -9.72 -4.47
N ALA A 47 23.03 -9.45 -5.60
CA ALA A 47 24.35 -8.81 -5.61
C ALA A 47 24.28 -7.39 -5.00
N ALA A 48 23.26 -6.61 -5.35
CA ALA A 48 23.06 -5.28 -4.79
C ALA A 48 22.79 -5.33 -3.27
N ALA A 49 21.96 -6.26 -2.81
CA ALA A 49 21.69 -6.48 -1.39
C ALA A 49 22.98 -6.80 -0.61
N ALA A 50 23.77 -7.76 -1.09
CA ALA A 50 25.03 -8.16 -0.47
C ALA A 50 26.04 -6.98 -0.43
N SER A 51 26.23 -6.28 -1.55
CA SER A 51 27.12 -5.11 -1.66
C SER A 51 26.65 -3.94 -0.79
N GLY A 52 25.33 -3.77 -0.64
CA GLY A 52 24.69 -2.75 0.20
C GLY A 52 24.73 -3.06 1.70
N GLY A 53 25.27 -4.23 2.11
CA GLY A 53 25.42 -4.61 3.51
C GLY A 53 24.13 -5.17 4.15
N VAL A 54 23.14 -5.53 3.33
CA VAL A 54 21.96 -6.29 3.76
C VAL A 54 22.43 -7.67 4.24
N ARG A 55 21.79 -8.19 5.27
CA ARG A 55 22.05 -9.53 5.81
C ARG A 55 20.92 -10.51 5.56
N GLU A 56 19.71 -10.02 5.54
CA GLU A 56 18.51 -10.85 5.51
C GLU A 56 17.64 -10.49 4.30
N VAL A 57 17.17 -11.51 3.60
CA VAL A 57 16.32 -11.35 2.43
C VAL A 57 15.12 -12.29 2.46
N VAL A 58 14.07 -11.91 1.74
CA VAL A 58 13.00 -12.82 1.31
C VAL A 58 13.04 -12.94 -0.21
N ILE A 59 12.68 -14.10 -0.73
CA ILE A 59 12.52 -14.29 -2.17
C ILE A 59 11.13 -13.76 -2.57
N ASP A 60 11.10 -12.79 -3.47
CA ASP A 60 9.84 -12.35 -4.08
C ASP A 60 9.42 -13.32 -5.17
N VAL A 61 8.17 -13.73 -5.13
CA VAL A 61 7.57 -14.75 -6.00
C VAL A 61 6.41 -14.16 -6.79
N ASP A 62 6.44 -14.30 -8.11
CA ASP A 62 5.30 -13.94 -8.97
C ASP A 62 4.14 -14.91 -8.72
N VAL A 63 3.11 -14.41 -8.06
CA VAL A 63 1.86 -15.15 -7.75
C VAL A 63 0.72 -14.75 -8.69
N GLY A 64 1.04 -14.13 -9.83
CA GLY A 64 0.09 -13.79 -10.89
C GLY A 64 -0.05 -12.29 -11.18
N LEU A 65 0.64 -11.40 -10.46
CA LEU A 65 0.80 -10.00 -10.82
C LEU A 65 2.13 -9.84 -11.57
N PRO A 66 2.14 -9.60 -12.89
CA PRO A 66 3.38 -9.50 -13.67
C PRO A 66 4.09 -8.16 -13.40
N ARG A 67 4.69 -8.02 -12.22
CA ARG A 67 5.41 -6.81 -11.79
C ARG A 67 6.85 -7.14 -11.41
N CYS A 68 7.06 -7.70 -10.23
CA CYS A 68 8.32 -8.23 -9.72
C CYS A 68 8.10 -9.68 -9.31
N GLY A 69 9.16 -10.34 -8.92
CA GLY A 69 9.13 -11.71 -8.43
C GLY A 69 9.60 -12.75 -9.45
N VAL A 70 10.26 -13.77 -8.92
CA VAL A 70 10.69 -14.95 -9.69
C VAL A 70 9.50 -15.91 -9.86
N VAL A 71 9.49 -16.68 -10.93
CA VAL A 71 8.50 -17.76 -11.08
C VAL A 71 8.65 -18.78 -9.93
N PRO A 72 7.54 -19.34 -9.40
CA PRO A 72 7.57 -20.19 -8.20
C PRO A 72 8.61 -21.32 -8.26
N ASP A 73 8.74 -21.99 -9.40
CA ASP A 73 9.66 -23.13 -9.58
C ASP A 73 11.15 -22.74 -9.56
N ALA A 74 11.49 -21.45 -9.72
CA ALA A 74 12.86 -20.97 -9.67
C ALA A 74 13.24 -20.35 -8.31
N ALA A 75 12.32 -20.27 -7.37
CA ALA A 75 12.54 -19.63 -6.07
C ALA A 75 13.60 -20.35 -5.24
N GLY A 76 13.63 -21.67 -5.23
CA GLY A 76 14.63 -22.48 -4.51
C GLY A 76 16.06 -22.26 -5.02
N ASP A 77 16.23 -22.19 -6.35
CA ASP A 77 17.53 -21.89 -6.98
C ASP A 77 17.99 -20.48 -6.62
N LEU A 78 17.08 -19.52 -6.60
CA LEU A 78 17.39 -18.13 -6.23
C LEU A 78 17.78 -18.04 -4.75
N ALA A 79 17.08 -18.75 -3.87
CA ALA A 79 17.40 -18.83 -2.45
C ALA A 79 18.81 -19.41 -2.21
N THR A 80 19.18 -20.46 -2.96
CA THR A 80 20.53 -21.04 -2.93
C THR A 80 21.58 -19.99 -3.30
N ARG A 81 21.37 -19.24 -4.36
CA ARG A 81 22.28 -18.16 -4.79
C ARG A 81 22.39 -17.05 -3.75
N ALA A 82 21.29 -16.70 -3.09
CA ALA A 82 21.30 -15.71 -2.00
C ALA A 82 22.15 -16.20 -0.83
N ALA A 83 22.03 -17.47 -0.44
CA ALA A 83 22.83 -18.09 0.60
C ALA A 83 24.33 -18.15 0.22
N GLU A 84 24.66 -18.50 -1.04
CA GLU A 84 26.04 -18.49 -1.56
C GLU A 84 26.65 -17.07 -1.55
N ALA A 85 25.82 -16.03 -1.71
CA ALA A 85 26.23 -14.62 -1.59
C ALA A 85 26.37 -14.17 -0.11
N GLY A 86 26.17 -15.05 0.87
CA GLY A 86 26.31 -14.78 2.30
C GLY A 86 25.07 -14.15 2.94
N LEU A 87 23.91 -14.16 2.26
CA LEU A 87 22.65 -13.65 2.78
C LEU A 87 21.87 -14.74 3.50
N VAL A 88 21.14 -14.37 4.52
CA VAL A 88 20.18 -15.23 5.23
C VAL A 88 18.83 -15.13 4.56
N VAL A 89 18.32 -16.21 4.00
CA VAL A 89 16.98 -16.24 3.41
C VAL A 89 15.96 -16.54 4.50
N ARG A 90 15.07 -15.59 4.77
CA ARG A 90 14.05 -15.69 5.83
C ARG A 90 12.75 -16.31 5.35
N GLY A 91 12.56 -16.49 4.07
CA GLY A 91 11.33 -17.02 3.51
C GLY A 91 10.99 -16.43 2.15
N VAL A 92 9.70 -16.33 1.89
CA VAL A 92 9.16 -15.85 0.63
C VAL A 92 8.17 -14.70 0.86
N MET A 93 8.03 -13.86 -0.17
CA MET A 93 6.89 -12.95 -0.29
C MET A 93 6.24 -13.08 -1.66
N GLY A 94 5.00 -12.69 -1.77
CA GLY A 94 4.30 -12.58 -3.06
C GLY A 94 3.07 -11.71 -2.89
N TYR A 95 2.83 -10.81 -3.84
CA TYR A 95 1.72 -9.87 -3.76
C TYR A 95 0.71 -10.10 -4.88
N GLU A 96 -0.48 -10.52 -4.51
CA GLU A 96 -1.61 -10.75 -5.42
C GLU A 96 -2.38 -9.44 -5.74
N GLY A 97 -1.64 -8.40 -6.12
CA GLY A 97 -2.18 -7.05 -6.37
C GLY A 97 -3.28 -6.99 -7.42
N HIS A 98 -3.25 -7.88 -8.41
CA HIS A 98 -4.29 -8.01 -9.44
C HIS A 98 -5.64 -8.50 -8.91
N LEU A 99 -5.70 -8.96 -7.66
CA LEU A 99 -6.92 -9.43 -6.99
C LEU A 99 -7.47 -8.40 -5.99
N GLN A 100 -6.70 -7.35 -5.67
CA GLN A 100 -7.08 -6.37 -4.66
C GLN A 100 -8.42 -5.68 -4.97
N MET A 101 -8.75 -5.50 -6.24
CA MET A 101 -9.98 -4.84 -6.70
C MET A 101 -10.99 -5.81 -7.32
N ASP A 102 -10.84 -7.12 -7.12
CA ASP A 102 -11.87 -8.09 -7.51
C ASP A 102 -13.05 -8.02 -6.53
N LEU A 103 -14.16 -7.45 -6.98
CA LEU A 103 -15.36 -7.22 -6.16
C LEU A 103 -16.25 -8.45 -5.99
N ASP A 104 -16.00 -9.54 -6.72
CA ASP A 104 -16.71 -10.81 -6.51
C ASP A 104 -16.02 -11.60 -5.39
N PRO A 105 -16.63 -11.72 -4.20
CA PRO A 105 -15.97 -12.34 -3.05
C PRO A 105 -15.61 -13.81 -3.27
N SER A 106 -16.47 -14.56 -3.97
CA SER A 106 -16.25 -16.00 -4.17
C SER A 106 -15.11 -16.25 -5.14
N ARG A 107 -15.09 -15.52 -6.26
CA ARG A 107 -14.03 -15.59 -7.27
C ARG A 107 -12.70 -15.11 -6.68
N ARG A 108 -12.73 -14.00 -5.92
CA ARG A 108 -11.53 -13.46 -5.27
C ARG A 108 -10.93 -14.45 -4.30
N ALA A 109 -11.73 -15.03 -3.40
CA ALA A 109 -11.27 -16.01 -2.41
C ALA A 109 -10.63 -17.25 -3.07
N GLU A 110 -11.23 -17.76 -4.15
CA GLU A 110 -10.66 -18.89 -4.91
C GLU A 110 -9.30 -18.53 -5.50
N ARG A 111 -9.20 -17.40 -6.20
CA ARG A 111 -7.97 -16.95 -6.84
C ARG A 111 -6.87 -16.57 -5.85
N VAL A 112 -7.23 -15.96 -4.71
CA VAL A 112 -6.28 -15.71 -3.61
C VAL A 112 -5.74 -17.04 -3.07
N ARG A 113 -6.61 -18.04 -2.86
CA ARG A 113 -6.16 -19.35 -2.42
C ARG A 113 -5.20 -20.01 -3.42
N GLU A 114 -5.47 -19.93 -4.71
CA GLU A 114 -4.57 -20.44 -5.76
C GLU A 114 -3.20 -19.75 -5.71
N ALA A 115 -3.17 -18.43 -5.62
CA ALA A 115 -1.95 -17.62 -5.51
C ALA A 115 -1.14 -18.02 -4.27
N MET A 116 -1.80 -18.20 -3.12
CA MET A 116 -1.14 -18.60 -1.87
C MET A 116 -0.63 -20.04 -1.92
N ILE A 117 -1.30 -20.96 -2.59
CA ILE A 117 -0.81 -22.32 -2.80
C ILE A 117 0.49 -22.29 -3.63
N ALA A 118 0.56 -21.45 -4.67
CA ALA A 118 1.78 -21.26 -5.47
C ALA A 118 2.93 -20.66 -4.62
N LEU A 119 2.64 -19.64 -3.81
CA LEU A 119 3.61 -19.05 -2.90
C LEU A 119 4.12 -20.07 -1.87
N ARG A 120 3.24 -20.88 -1.32
CA ARG A 120 3.60 -21.96 -0.37
C ARG A 120 4.36 -23.10 -1.04
N ALA A 121 4.12 -23.35 -2.32
CA ALA A 121 4.96 -24.29 -3.07
C ALA A 121 6.40 -23.79 -3.16
N ALA A 122 6.60 -22.54 -3.56
CA ALA A 122 7.92 -21.90 -3.55
C ALA A 122 8.56 -21.90 -2.15
N HIS A 123 7.79 -21.62 -1.10
CA HIS A 123 8.29 -21.63 0.27
C HIS A 123 8.82 -23.01 0.72
N ARG A 124 8.26 -24.12 0.23
CA ARG A 124 8.79 -25.46 0.55
C ARG A 124 10.22 -25.66 0.05
N ASP A 125 10.57 -25.05 -1.08
CA ASP A 125 11.91 -25.15 -1.67
C ASP A 125 12.87 -24.10 -1.07
N VAL A 126 12.35 -22.97 -0.63
CA VAL A 126 13.12 -21.86 -0.04
C VAL A 126 13.34 -22.06 1.46
N GLY A 127 12.33 -22.49 2.19
CA GLY A 127 12.32 -22.54 3.66
C GLY A 127 12.16 -21.16 4.31
N GLY A 128 12.53 -21.08 5.59
CA GLY A 128 12.44 -19.85 6.39
C GLY A 128 11.14 -19.72 7.19
N ASP A 129 11.02 -18.65 7.95
CA ASP A 129 9.91 -18.40 8.89
C ASP A 129 8.86 -17.43 8.35
N ILE A 130 9.15 -16.77 7.20
CA ILE A 130 8.28 -15.76 6.59
C ILE A 130 7.58 -16.32 5.36
N VAL A 131 6.26 -16.17 5.33
CA VAL A 131 5.42 -16.23 4.13
C VAL A 131 4.57 -14.97 4.15
N SER A 132 4.99 -13.94 3.40
CA SER A 132 4.42 -12.61 3.42
C SER A 132 3.57 -12.36 2.17
N ALA A 133 2.32 -11.95 2.33
CA ALA A 133 1.40 -11.74 1.21
C ALA A 133 0.22 -10.84 1.62
N GLY A 134 -0.67 -10.61 0.67
CA GLY A 134 -1.94 -9.96 0.94
C GLY A 134 -1.92 -8.44 0.99
N GLY A 135 -3.09 -7.89 0.85
CA GLY A 135 -3.34 -6.45 0.93
C GLY A 135 -4.71 -6.15 1.53
N THR A 136 -5.09 -4.89 1.53
CA THR A 136 -6.35 -4.43 2.11
C THR A 136 -7.58 -5.10 1.48
N GLY A 137 -7.55 -5.36 0.16
CA GLY A 137 -8.67 -5.97 -0.56
C GLY A 137 -8.81 -7.49 -0.35
N THR A 138 -7.72 -8.16 0.01
CA THR A 138 -7.66 -9.64 0.07
C THR A 138 -7.47 -10.20 1.47
N HIS A 139 -7.19 -9.37 2.49
CA HIS A 139 -6.83 -9.83 3.84
C HIS A 139 -7.81 -10.84 4.45
N ARG A 140 -9.11 -10.72 4.13
CA ARG A 140 -10.16 -11.65 4.63
C ARG A 140 -10.14 -13.00 3.96
N ASP A 141 -9.54 -13.09 2.78
CA ASP A 141 -9.45 -14.32 2.00
C ASP A 141 -8.19 -15.13 2.33
N LEU A 142 -7.28 -14.55 3.15
CA LEU A 142 -6.06 -15.20 3.58
C LEU A 142 -6.29 -16.13 4.77
N VAL A 143 -5.56 -17.23 4.78
CA VAL A 143 -5.44 -18.12 5.94
C VAL A 143 -4.15 -17.81 6.68
N ILE A 144 -4.25 -17.47 7.96
CA ILE A 144 -3.08 -17.14 8.79
C ILE A 144 -2.56 -18.40 9.47
N GLY A 145 -1.24 -18.62 9.38
CA GLY A 145 -0.56 -19.79 9.94
C GLY A 145 -0.14 -20.79 8.87
N LEU A 146 0.86 -21.60 9.17
CA LEU A 146 1.48 -22.51 8.22
C LEU A 146 0.87 -23.92 8.21
N ASP A 147 -0.17 -24.16 8.98
CA ASP A 147 -0.87 -25.45 9.03
C ASP A 147 -1.73 -25.71 7.78
N ASP A 148 -2.17 -24.66 7.09
CA ASP A 148 -2.88 -24.73 5.81
C ASP A 148 -1.90 -24.61 4.62
N PRO A 149 -2.11 -25.38 3.53
CA PRO A 149 -1.31 -25.26 2.31
C PRO A 149 -1.32 -23.89 1.63
N ALA A 150 -2.30 -23.04 1.95
CA ALA A 150 -2.41 -21.66 1.48
C ALA A 150 -2.13 -20.63 2.59
N GLY A 151 -1.60 -21.06 3.73
CA GLY A 151 -1.40 -20.20 4.90
C GLY A 151 -0.22 -19.24 4.76
N VAL A 152 -0.34 -18.05 5.34
CA VAL A 152 0.69 -17.01 5.40
C VAL A 152 1.05 -16.69 6.85
N THR A 153 2.23 -16.09 7.07
CA THR A 153 2.68 -15.68 8.42
C THR A 153 2.49 -14.21 8.68
N GLU A 154 2.42 -13.39 7.63
CA GLU A 154 2.19 -11.96 7.74
C GLU A 154 1.42 -11.39 6.55
N VAL A 155 0.78 -10.24 6.77
CA VAL A 155 -0.05 -9.55 5.78
C VAL A 155 0.53 -8.17 5.51
N GLN A 156 0.67 -7.80 4.22
CA GLN A 156 1.23 -6.54 3.76
C GLN A 156 0.15 -5.44 3.55
N ALA A 157 -0.96 -5.49 4.27
CA ALA A 157 -2.02 -4.50 4.15
C ALA A 157 -1.58 -3.13 4.69
N GLY A 158 -1.85 -2.07 3.93
CA GLY A 158 -1.48 -0.70 4.29
C GLY A 158 -2.67 0.28 4.21
N SER A 159 -3.38 0.27 3.10
CA SER A 159 -4.48 1.23 2.82
C SER A 159 -5.63 1.17 3.82
N TYR A 160 -5.81 0.03 4.53
CA TYR A 160 -6.86 -0.14 5.56
C TYR A 160 -6.79 0.92 6.67
N ALA A 161 -5.60 1.47 6.94
CA ALA A 161 -5.39 2.43 8.03
C ALA A 161 -6.12 3.77 7.82
N LEU A 162 -6.28 4.18 6.56
CA LEU A 162 -6.91 5.45 6.19
C LEU A 162 -8.10 5.26 5.26
N MET A 163 -8.12 4.21 4.46
CA MET A 163 -9.08 3.85 3.42
C MET A 163 -9.27 4.94 2.35
N ASP A 164 -9.66 4.51 1.17
CA ASP A 164 -10.12 5.37 0.08
C ASP A 164 -11.42 4.83 -0.52
N THR A 165 -12.02 5.56 -1.46
CA THR A 165 -13.32 5.16 -1.98
C THR A 165 -13.25 3.94 -2.89
N ASP A 166 -12.09 3.60 -3.43
CA ASP A 166 -11.94 2.40 -4.25
C ASP A 166 -11.98 1.15 -3.36
N TYR A 167 -11.21 1.13 -2.26
CA TYR A 167 -11.27 0.05 -1.27
C TYR A 167 -12.60 -0.02 -0.51
N MET A 168 -13.32 1.10 -0.35
CA MET A 168 -14.66 1.10 0.26
C MET A 168 -15.69 0.30 -0.54
N ARG A 169 -15.44 0.01 -1.81
CA ARG A 169 -16.30 -0.86 -2.64
C ARG A 169 -16.28 -2.31 -2.18
N HIS A 170 -15.25 -2.69 -1.40
CA HIS A 170 -15.20 -3.97 -0.72
C HIS A 170 -15.84 -3.88 0.65
N ASP A 171 -16.52 -4.92 1.06
CA ASP A 171 -16.92 -5.09 2.48
C ASP A 171 -15.70 -5.54 3.30
N ALA A 172 -14.69 -4.67 3.40
CA ALA A 172 -13.46 -4.96 4.12
C ALA A 172 -13.58 -4.75 5.64
N GLY A 173 -14.68 -4.14 6.11
CA GLY A 173 -14.92 -3.88 7.53
C GLY A 173 -14.15 -2.69 8.09
N PHE A 174 -13.49 -1.92 7.22
CA PHE A 174 -12.79 -0.68 7.60
C PHE A 174 -13.61 0.55 7.20
N VAL A 175 -13.38 1.66 7.89
CA VAL A 175 -14.04 2.94 7.63
C VAL A 175 -13.03 3.96 7.13
N PRO A 176 -13.42 4.89 6.22
CA PRO A 176 -12.52 5.94 5.76
C PRO A 176 -12.20 6.91 6.88
N ALA A 177 -10.92 7.16 7.09
CA ALA A 177 -10.41 8.09 8.09
C ALA A 177 -9.79 9.35 7.49
N ILE A 178 -9.55 9.39 6.17
CA ILE A 178 -8.94 10.53 5.49
C ILE A 178 -9.95 11.28 4.63
N ASN A 179 -9.87 12.61 4.67
CA ASN A 179 -10.62 13.49 3.78
C ASN A 179 -9.76 14.70 3.42
N LEU A 180 -10.00 15.28 2.24
CA LEU A 180 -9.61 16.64 1.96
C LEU A 180 -10.77 17.58 2.33
N ILE A 181 -10.43 18.77 2.80
CA ILE A 181 -11.43 19.80 3.11
C ILE A 181 -11.32 20.90 2.07
N GLY A 182 -12.35 21.03 1.23
CA GLY A 182 -12.48 22.12 0.28
C GLY A 182 -13.40 23.23 0.81
N THR A 183 -13.14 24.44 0.37
CA THR A 183 -14.02 25.60 0.62
C THR A 183 -14.88 25.86 -0.60
N VAL A 184 -16.17 26.07 -0.43
CA VAL A 184 -17.06 26.51 -1.53
C VAL A 184 -16.71 27.94 -1.92
N ILE A 185 -16.18 28.11 -3.13
CA ILE A 185 -15.72 29.40 -3.67
C ILE A 185 -16.64 29.97 -4.74
N SER A 186 -17.54 29.15 -5.29
CA SER A 186 -18.53 29.57 -6.27
C SER A 186 -19.79 28.70 -6.19
N VAL A 187 -20.95 29.32 -6.47
CA VAL A 187 -22.25 28.65 -6.50
C VAL A 187 -22.99 29.07 -7.76
N GLY A 188 -23.32 28.11 -8.60
CA GLY A 188 -24.15 28.28 -9.80
C GLY A 188 -25.62 27.92 -9.53
N ALA A 189 -26.42 27.87 -10.60
CA ALA A 189 -27.85 27.58 -10.48
C ALA A 189 -28.16 26.15 -9.98
N ARG A 190 -27.21 25.16 -10.18
CA ARG A 190 -27.42 23.77 -9.85
C ARG A 190 -26.17 23.09 -9.30
N HIS A 191 -25.11 23.83 -9.00
CA HIS A 191 -23.82 23.27 -8.59
C HIS A 191 -23.06 24.20 -7.65
N GLY A 192 -22.18 23.61 -6.87
CA GLY A 192 -21.12 24.28 -6.13
C GLY A 192 -19.75 24.00 -6.74
N VAL A 193 -18.80 24.87 -6.46
CA VAL A 193 -17.39 24.71 -6.82
C VAL A 193 -16.54 24.88 -5.57
N ILE A 194 -15.61 23.95 -5.34
CA ILE A 194 -14.66 24.01 -4.24
C ILE A 194 -13.22 24.18 -4.74
N ASP A 195 -12.34 24.68 -3.87
CA ASP A 195 -10.92 24.97 -4.10
C ASP A 195 -10.02 23.73 -3.91
N VAL A 196 -10.52 22.54 -4.27
CA VAL A 196 -9.77 21.28 -4.32
C VAL A 196 -9.84 20.75 -5.75
N GLY A 197 -8.72 20.29 -6.30
CA GLY A 197 -8.67 19.74 -7.65
C GLY A 197 -7.54 18.73 -7.82
N LEU A 198 -7.13 18.49 -9.06
CA LEU A 198 -6.14 17.49 -9.46
C LEU A 198 -4.79 17.66 -8.75
N LYS A 199 -4.41 18.88 -8.36
CA LYS A 199 -3.17 19.14 -7.63
C LYS A 199 -3.18 18.60 -6.21
N ALA A 200 -4.37 18.39 -5.63
CA ALA A 200 -4.53 17.87 -4.28
C ALA A 200 -4.92 16.38 -4.23
N LEU A 201 -5.24 15.75 -5.36
CA LEU A 201 -5.83 14.42 -5.45
C LEU A 201 -5.07 13.51 -6.40
N GLY A 202 -4.92 12.22 -6.03
CA GLY A 202 -4.64 11.15 -6.97
C GLY A 202 -5.92 10.78 -7.73
N MET A 203 -5.86 10.78 -9.06
CA MET A 203 -7.02 10.55 -9.93
C MET A 203 -6.87 9.32 -10.83
N ASP A 204 -5.87 8.49 -10.56
CA ASP A 204 -5.55 7.28 -11.30
C ASP A 204 -6.61 6.17 -11.13
N HIS A 205 -7.35 6.18 -10.02
CA HIS A 205 -8.50 5.30 -9.76
C HIS A 205 -9.87 5.97 -9.98
N GLY A 206 -9.88 7.15 -10.58
CA GLY A 206 -11.10 7.87 -10.90
C GLY A 206 -11.40 9.09 -10.01
N PRO A 207 -12.61 9.65 -10.10
CA PRO A 207 -12.99 10.85 -9.37
C PRO A 207 -13.15 10.59 -7.87
N PRO A 208 -12.89 11.61 -7.04
CA PRO A 208 -13.20 11.56 -5.62
C PRO A 208 -14.70 11.54 -5.38
N THR A 209 -15.11 11.27 -4.14
CA THR A 209 -16.52 11.33 -3.74
C THR A 209 -16.78 12.44 -2.73
N ILE A 210 -17.99 13.00 -2.79
CA ILE A 210 -18.55 13.93 -1.82
C ILE A 210 -19.87 13.31 -1.34
N ASP A 211 -20.05 13.19 -0.03
CA ASP A 211 -21.27 12.59 0.52
C ASP A 211 -22.49 13.41 0.14
N GLY A 212 -23.53 12.75 -0.39
CA GLY A 212 -24.77 13.39 -0.80
C GLY A 212 -24.65 14.33 -2.01
N ALA A 213 -23.60 14.15 -2.84
CA ALA A 213 -23.43 14.97 -4.03
C ALA A 213 -22.74 14.22 -5.17
N ALA A 214 -23.13 14.51 -6.39
CA ALA A 214 -22.47 14.05 -7.60
C ALA A 214 -21.31 14.97 -7.97
N VAL A 215 -20.10 14.43 -8.07
CA VAL A 215 -18.96 15.13 -8.64
C VAL A 215 -19.11 15.14 -10.17
N TRP A 216 -19.20 16.33 -10.77
CA TRP A 216 -19.34 16.45 -12.22
C TRP A 216 -18.00 16.33 -12.93
N PHE A 217 -17.01 17.07 -12.47
CA PHE A 217 -15.62 16.97 -12.95
C PHE A 217 -14.65 17.64 -11.97
N CYS A 218 -13.36 17.28 -12.14
CA CYS A 218 -12.24 17.92 -11.47
C CYS A 218 -11.37 18.64 -12.52
N SER A 219 -10.95 19.84 -12.20
CA SER A 219 -9.89 20.58 -12.89
C SER A 219 -8.68 20.73 -11.97
N ASP A 220 -7.65 21.43 -12.40
CA ASP A 220 -6.39 21.53 -11.64
C ASP A 220 -6.58 21.98 -10.19
N GLU A 221 -7.42 22.97 -9.97
CA GLU A 221 -7.62 23.63 -8.68
C GLU A 221 -9.05 23.48 -8.13
N HIS A 222 -9.99 22.87 -8.89
CA HIS A 222 -11.40 22.93 -8.56
C HIS A 222 -12.10 21.59 -8.77
N ILE A 223 -13.10 21.33 -7.91
CA ILE A 223 -14.14 20.32 -8.13
C ILE A 223 -15.47 21.03 -8.30
N THR A 224 -16.18 20.69 -9.38
CA THR A 224 -17.57 21.06 -9.57
C THR A 224 -18.46 19.89 -9.17
N PHE A 225 -19.43 20.15 -8.29
CA PHE A 225 -20.33 19.14 -7.75
C PHE A 225 -21.77 19.62 -7.66
N ALA A 226 -22.72 18.72 -7.68
CA ALA A 226 -24.14 19.01 -7.47
C ALA A 226 -24.68 18.18 -6.31
N PRO A 227 -25.30 18.79 -5.29
CA PRO A 227 -25.98 18.07 -4.23
C PRO A 227 -27.14 17.22 -4.77
N ASP A 228 -27.26 15.98 -4.29
CA ASP A 228 -28.28 15.02 -4.76
C ASP A 228 -29.71 15.47 -4.44
N ASP A 229 -29.90 16.20 -3.35
CA ASP A 229 -31.19 16.76 -2.91
C ASP A 229 -31.51 18.13 -3.52
N GLY A 230 -30.59 18.67 -4.33
CA GLY A 230 -30.72 19.98 -4.96
C GLY A 230 -30.48 21.18 -4.03
N SER A 231 -30.14 20.97 -2.74
CA SER A 231 -29.83 22.02 -1.79
C SER A 231 -28.44 22.58 -2.02
N LEU A 232 -28.34 23.79 -2.59
CA LEU A 232 -27.06 24.39 -2.91
C LEU A 232 -26.28 24.80 -1.64
N PRO A 233 -24.96 24.62 -1.64
CA PRO A 233 -24.10 25.06 -0.53
C PRO A 233 -24.01 26.59 -0.53
N ARG A 234 -23.52 27.16 0.59
CA ARG A 234 -23.20 28.58 0.71
C ARG A 234 -21.73 28.82 0.38
N LEU A 235 -21.42 30.01 -0.09
CA LEU A 235 -20.03 30.46 -0.19
C LEU A 235 -19.34 30.38 1.18
N GLY A 236 -18.17 29.78 1.22
CA GLY A 236 -17.39 29.56 2.45
C GLY A 236 -17.70 28.27 3.20
N ASP A 237 -18.73 27.51 2.81
CA ASP A 237 -19.00 26.20 3.40
C ASP A 237 -17.80 25.24 3.19
N ARG A 238 -17.57 24.36 4.17
CA ARG A 238 -16.53 23.35 4.12
C ARG A 238 -17.09 22.03 3.65
N ILE A 239 -16.50 21.47 2.60
CA ILE A 239 -16.92 20.22 1.99
C ILE A 239 -15.83 19.16 2.21
N ARG A 240 -16.23 18.00 2.71
CA ARG A 240 -15.37 16.83 2.82
C ARG A 240 -15.32 16.08 1.49
N VAL A 241 -14.10 15.84 1.00
CA VAL A 241 -13.82 15.14 -0.26
C VAL A 241 -13.04 13.90 0.07
N ARG A 242 -13.55 12.71 -0.27
CA ARG A 242 -12.81 11.45 -0.12
C ARG A 242 -12.06 11.13 -1.41
N PRO A 243 -10.74 10.87 -1.34
CA PRO A 243 -9.97 10.49 -2.51
C PRO A 243 -10.37 9.11 -3.01
N ALA A 244 -10.26 8.90 -4.31
CA ALA A 244 -10.44 7.59 -4.93
C ALA A 244 -9.22 6.68 -4.71
N HIS A 245 -8.03 7.26 -4.62
CA HIS A 245 -6.77 6.55 -4.36
C HIS A 245 -5.95 7.29 -3.30
N LEU A 246 -5.65 6.56 -2.23
CA LEU A 246 -5.00 7.11 -1.05
C LEU A 246 -3.56 7.53 -1.30
N ASP A 247 -2.74 6.60 -1.82
CA ASP A 247 -1.27 6.75 -1.89
C ASP A 247 -0.83 8.01 -2.65
N PRO A 248 -1.24 8.23 -3.92
CA PRO A 248 -0.85 9.42 -4.65
C PRO A 248 -1.49 10.70 -4.09
N THR A 249 -2.63 10.60 -3.38
CA THR A 249 -3.23 11.74 -2.70
C THR A 249 -2.36 12.18 -1.53
N VAL A 250 -2.01 11.27 -0.64
CA VAL A 250 -1.17 11.56 0.53
C VAL A 250 0.19 12.14 0.10
N ALA A 251 0.80 11.58 -0.95
CA ALA A 251 2.09 12.04 -1.46
C ALA A 251 2.09 13.51 -1.96
N ARG A 252 0.93 14.10 -2.25
CA ARG A 252 0.82 15.51 -2.69
C ARG A 252 0.85 16.50 -1.53
N HIS A 253 0.65 16.04 -0.29
CA HIS A 253 0.53 16.88 0.89
C HIS A 253 1.76 16.80 1.79
N GLN A 254 2.11 17.91 2.45
CA GLN A 254 3.21 17.95 3.41
C GLN A 254 2.80 17.53 4.81
N VAL A 255 1.53 17.70 5.12
CA VAL A 255 0.99 17.51 6.46
C VAL A 255 -0.41 16.92 6.33
N MET A 256 -0.71 15.94 7.17
CA MET A 256 -2.08 15.56 7.54
C MET A 256 -2.41 16.20 8.88
N TRP A 257 -3.66 16.57 9.05
CA TRP A 257 -4.17 17.13 10.32
C TRP A 257 -5.01 16.08 11.01
N LEU A 258 -4.59 15.64 12.20
CA LEU A 258 -5.45 14.83 13.04
C LEU A 258 -6.56 15.72 13.59
N VAL A 259 -7.81 15.28 13.42
CA VAL A 259 -8.99 16.03 13.86
C VAL A 259 -9.90 15.15 14.74
N ASP A 260 -10.55 15.80 15.70
CA ASP A 260 -11.67 15.24 16.46
C ASP A 260 -12.89 16.12 16.21
N GLY A 261 -13.84 15.61 15.43
CA GLY A 261 -14.93 16.43 14.89
C GLY A 261 -14.42 17.58 14.05
N ASP A 262 -14.66 18.80 14.50
CA ASP A 262 -14.21 20.05 13.86
C ASP A 262 -12.96 20.67 14.52
N THR A 263 -12.37 19.96 15.49
CA THR A 263 -11.20 20.44 16.23
C THR A 263 -9.94 19.80 15.66
N VAL A 264 -8.95 20.63 15.31
CA VAL A 264 -7.61 20.16 14.97
C VAL A 264 -6.88 19.78 16.24
N VAL A 265 -6.44 18.52 16.32
CA VAL A 265 -5.70 17.99 17.48
C VAL A 265 -4.21 18.23 17.29
N GLU A 266 -3.64 17.75 16.17
CA GLU A 266 -2.21 17.93 15.88
C GLU A 266 -1.89 17.78 14.38
N PRO A 267 -0.76 18.32 13.92
CA PRO A 267 -0.24 18.09 12.59
C PRO A 267 0.62 16.81 12.55
N TRP A 268 0.42 15.98 11.54
CA TRP A 268 1.27 14.84 11.21
C TRP A 268 2.06 15.13 9.93
N PRO A 269 3.38 15.34 10.01
CA PRO A 269 4.21 15.45 8.83
C PRO A 269 4.10 14.21 7.96
N ILE A 270 4.03 14.40 6.65
CA ILE A 270 4.07 13.29 5.69
C ILE A 270 5.50 13.16 5.22
N ASP A 271 6.20 12.20 5.78
CA ASP A 271 7.55 11.85 5.39
C ASP A 271 7.56 11.03 4.09
N MET A 272 8.72 10.92 3.44
CA MET A 272 8.93 10.05 2.27
C MET A 272 7.96 10.27 1.10
N ARG A 273 7.55 11.53 0.87
CA ARG A 273 6.65 11.91 -0.23
C ARG A 273 7.28 11.82 -1.61
N HIS A 274 8.58 11.83 -1.65
CA HIS A 274 9.38 11.84 -2.87
C HIS A 274 10.40 10.70 -2.83
N TRP A 275 10.80 10.28 -4.02
CA TRP A 275 11.82 9.26 -4.23
C TRP A 275 13.22 9.82 -4.01
#